data_d37bdc9e75432f0eef1bb2b82c277903
#
_entry.id   d37bdc9e75432f0eef1bb2b82c277903
#
_cell.length_a   1.000
_cell.length_b   1.000
_cell.length_c   1.000
_cell.angle_alpha   90.00
_cell.angle_beta   90.00
_cell.angle_gamma   90.00
#
_symmetry.space_group_name_H-M   'P 1'
#
loop_
_entity.id
_entity.type
_entity.pdbx_description
1 polymer ?
#
loop_
_entity_poly.entity_id
_entity_poly.type
_entity_poly.pdbx_seq_one_letter_code
_entity_poly.pdbx_strand_id
1 'polypeptide(L)'
;KIPSAVLTNGNHKGQWRKVSALNLLKWFTPDQIFISGDIGYHKPDVRAFRTLGERMHFLPEQTWYIGDTYESDVVGASRAGWRAIWLNHRLRACPDKESLADKELTRGEELLSCIDSLR
;
A
#
# COMPACT_ATOMS: atom_id res chain seq x y z
N LYS A 1 14.70 8.24 9.13
CA LYS A 1 14.18 7.80 7.84
C LYS A 1 13.21 6.64 8.02
N ILE A 2 12.02 6.75 7.46
CA ILE A 2 10.98 5.72 7.62
C ILE A 2 11.24 4.58 6.64
N PRO A 3 11.41 3.32 7.11
CA PRO A 3 11.49 2.18 6.21
C PRO A 3 10.21 2.06 5.38
N SER A 4 10.34 1.86 4.07
CA SER A 4 9.19 1.85 3.18
C SER A 4 9.37 0.86 2.04
N ALA A 5 8.23 0.45 1.46
CA ALA A 5 8.20 -0.49 0.36
C ALA A 5 6.96 -0.24 -0.50
N VAL A 6 6.93 -0.86 -1.68
CA VAL A 6 5.82 -0.78 -2.61
C VAL A 6 5.22 -2.16 -2.79
N LEU A 7 3.89 -2.26 -2.75
CA LEU A 7 3.15 -3.48 -3.10
C LEU A 7 2.17 -3.14 -4.22
N THR A 8 2.31 -3.79 -5.36
CA THR A 8 1.49 -3.49 -6.53
C THR A 8 0.98 -4.78 -7.17
N ASN A 9 -0.32 -4.77 -7.56
CA ASN A 9 -0.91 -5.89 -8.29
C ASN A 9 -0.54 -5.80 -9.77
N GLY A 10 -0.17 -6.93 -10.35
CA GLY A 10 0.12 -7.02 -11.76
C GLY A 10 1.19 -8.05 -12.07
N ASN A 11 1.52 -8.19 -13.35
CA ASN A 11 2.61 -9.04 -13.76
C ASN A 11 3.96 -8.31 -13.69
N HIS A 12 5.02 -9.09 -13.67
CA HIS A 12 6.39 -8.56 -13.54
C HIS A 12 6.70 -7.50 -14.60
N LYS A 13 6.51 -7.87 -15.87
CA LYS A 13 6.90 -7.01 -16.99
C LYS A 13 6.10 -5.70 -17.02
N GLY A 14 4.78 -5.79 -16.83
CA GLY A 14 3.91 -4.61 -16.86
C GLY A 14 4.19 -3.66 -15.73
N GLN A 15 4.40 -4.18 -14.51
CA GLN A 15 4.64 -3.32 -13.34
C GLN A 15 6.05 -2.73 -13.37
N TRP A 16 7.06 -3.44 -13.87
CA TRP A 16 8.40 -2.87 -14.04
C TRP A 16 8.43 -1.73 -15.06
N ARG A 17 7.58 -1.79 -16.10
CA ARG A 17 7.40 -0.65 -17.01
C ARG A 17 6.89 0.59 -16.26
N LYS A 18 5.92 0.40 -15.34
CA LYS A 18 5.40 1.50 -14.52
C LYS A 18 6.45 2.02 -13.54
N VAL A 19 7.21 1.12 -12.93
CA VAL A 19 8.32 1.51 -12.04
C VAL A 19 9.30 2.41 -12.78
N SER A 20 9.69 2.03 -14.01
CA SER A 20 10.58 2.83 -14.83
C SER A 20 9.95 4.16 -15.26
N ALA A 21 8.68 4.12 -15.71
CA ALA A 21 7.99 5.33 -16.17
C ALA A 21 7.80 6.36 -15.06
N LEU A 22 7.56 5.89 -13.83
CA LEU A 22 7.39 6.76 -12.66
C LEU A 22 8.71 7.07 -11.95
N ASN A 23 9.81 6.53 -12.45
CA ASN A 23 11.15 6.73 -11.86
C ASN A 23 11.21 6.35 -10.38
N LEU A 24 10.56 5.24 -10.00
CA LEU A 24 10.48 4.81 -8.61
C LEU A 24 11.83 4.36 -8.04
N LEU A 25 12.75 3.91 -8.89
CA LEU A 25 14.08 3.49 -8.46
C LEU A 25 14.92 4.64 -7.92
N LYS A 26 14.47 5.88 -8.11
CA LYS A 26 15.05 7.05 -7.43
C LYS A 26 14.81 7.01 -5.92
N TRP A 27 13.70 6.39 -5.50
CA TRP A 27 13.25 6.39 -4.09
C TRP A 27 13.35 5.02 -3.44
N PHE A 28 13.22 3.94 -4.23
CA PHE A 28 13.17 2.57 -3.75
C PHE A 28 14.19 1.71 -4.48
N THR A 29 14.82 0.78 -3.76
CA THR A 29 15.64 -0.26 -4.39
C THR A 29 14.73 -1.37 -4.92
N PRO A 30 15.19 -2.21 -5.88
CA PRO A 30 14.36 -3.29 -6.40
C PRO A 30 13.80 -4.24 -5.34
N ASP A 31 14.55 -4.50 -4.26
CA ASP A 31 14.11 -5.39 -3.17
C ASP A 31 13.04 -4.76 -2.27
N GLN A 32 12.74 -3.49 -2.43
CA GLN A 32 11.64 -2.80 -1.75
C GLN A 32 10.37 -2.76 -2.60
N ILE A 33 10.39 -3.30 -3.81
CA ILE A 33 9.26 -3.27 -4.74
C ILE A 33 8.73 -4.70 -4.89
N PHE A 34 7.49 -4.93 -4.43
CA PHE A 34 6.84 -6.22 -4.44
C PHE A 34 5.71 -6.22 -5.45
N ILE A 35 5.81 -7.12 -6.43
CA ILE A 35 4.83 -7.27 -7.48
C ILE A 35 4.07 -8.57 -7.25
N SER A 36 2.74 -8.52 -7.28
CA SER A 36 1.92 -9.68 -6.97
C SER A 36 2.22 -10.88 -7.87
N GLY A 37 2.51 -10.66 -9.15
CA GLY A 37 2.91 -11.72 -10.06
C GLY A 37 4.20 -12.43 -9.66
N ASP A 38 5.10 -11.75 -8.95
CA ASP A 38 6.35 -12.34 -8.48
C ASP A 38 6.18 -13.10 -7.16
N ILE A 39 5.36 -12.58 -6.25
CA ILE A 39 5.19 -13.18 -4.92
C ILE A 39 4.08 -14.22 -4.88
N GLY A 40 3.24 -14.31 -5.90
CA GLY A 40 2.20 -15.31 -6.01
C GLY A 40 0.87 -15.00 -5.35
N TYR A 41 0.71 -13.82 -4.76
CA TYR A 41 -0.52 -13.39 -4.10
C TYR A 41 -0.89 -11.97 -4.52
N HIS A 42 -2.19 -11.73 -4.77
CA HIS A 42 -2.70 -10.42 -5.16
C HIS A 42 -3.50 -9.80 -4.02
N LYS A 43 -3.37 -8.48 -3.83
CA LYS A 43 -4.26 -7.75 -2.93
C LYS A 43 -5.70 -7.96 -3.40
N PRO A 44 -6.68 -8.18 -2.53
CA PRO A 44 -6.66 -8.03 -1.07
C PRO A 44 -6.25 -9.27 -0.27
N ASP A 45 -5.70 -10.30 -0.89
CA ASP A 45 -5.26 -11.49 -0.17
C ASP A 45 -4.25 -11.08 0.91
N VAL A 46 -4.52 -11.44 2.17
CA VAL A 46 -3.65 -11.07 3.29
C VAL A 46 -2.23 -11.61 3.12
N ARG A 47 -2.05 -12.69 2.37
CA ARG A 47 -0.73 -13.27 2.13
C ARG A 47 0.17 -12.35 1.31
N ALA A 48 -0.41 -11.48 0.47
CA ALA A 48 0.37 -10.47 -0.24
C ALA A 48 1.03 -9.50 0.73
N PHE A 49 0.25 -8.99 1.69
CA PHE A 49 0.75 -8.08 2.72
C PHE A 49 1.72 -8.78 3.66
N ARG A 50 1.41 -10.00 4.09
CA ARG A 50 2.27 -10.77 4.99
C ARG A 50 3.62 -11.08 4.37
N THR A 51 3.65 -11.43 3.08
CA THR A 51 4.90 -11.70 2.37
C THR A 51 5.81 -10.48 2.39
N LEU A 52 5.26 -9.31 2.07
CA LEU A 52 6.03 -8.06 2.14
C LEU A 52 6.50 -7.78 3.56
N GLY A 53 5.58 -7.88 4.52
CA GLY A 53 5.91 -7.60 5.92
C GLY A 53 7.04 -8.49 6.45
N GLU A 54 7.00 -9.78 6.14
CA GLU A 54 8.03 -10.72 6.56
C GLU A 54 9.39 -10.39 5.92
N ARG A 55 9.41 -10.12 4.62
CA ARG A 55 10.65 -9.81 3.90
C ARG A 55 11.28 -8.49 4.32
N MET A 56 10.43 -7.50 4.64
CA MET A 56 10.90 -6.18 5.08
C MET A 56 11.08 -6.09 6.59
N HIS A 57 10.72 -7.14 7.33
CA HIS A 57 10.74 -7.15 8.81
C HIS A 57 9.86 -6.06 9.41
N PHE A 58 8.69 -5.84 8.80
CA PHE A 58 7.70 -4.90 9.30
C PHE A 58 6.79 -5.56 10.33
N LEU A 59 6.56 -4.89 11.45
CA LEU A 59 5.58 -5.34 12.46
C LEU A 59 4.20 -4.82 12.05
N PRO A 60 3.18 -5.70 11.95
CA PRO A 60 1.85 -5.29 11.48
C PRO A 60 1.29 -4.09 12.23
N GLU A 61 1.38 -4.08 13.55
CA GLU A 61 0.82 -3.02 14.39
C GLU A 61 1.53 -1.67 14.24
N GLN A 62 2.71 -1.64 13.59
CA GLN A 62 3.48 -0.43 13.35
C GLN A 62 3.53 -0.07 11.86
N THR A 63 2.80 -0.81 11.03
CA THR A 63 2.86 -0.65 9.59
C THR A 63 1.61 0.03 9.06
N TRP A 64 1.82 1.05 8.23
CA TRP A 64 0.76 1.76 7.54
C TRP A 64 0.80 1.43 6.05
N TYR A 65 -0.36 1.19 5.48
CA TYR A 65 -0.49 1.00 4.03
C TYR A 65 -1.31 2.13 3.45
N ILE A 66 -0.81 2.71 2.38
CA ILE A 66 -1.47 3.83 1.69
C ILE A 66 -1.90 3.34 0.31
N GLY A 67 -3.17 3.42 0.00
CA GLY A 67 -3.68 3.02 -1.30
C GLY A 67 -4.94 3.76 -1.68
N ASP A 68 -5.28 3.69 -2.98
CA ASP A 68 -6.41 4.43 -3.53
C ASP A 68 -7.64 3.55 -3.79
N THR A 69 -7.50 2.24 -3.69
CA THR A 69 -8.59 1.30 -3.96
C THR A 69 -9.04 0.63 -2.66
N TYR A 70 -10.27 0.92 -2.24
CA TYR A 70 -10.76 0.47 -0.93
C TYR A 70 -10.67 -1.05 -0.77
N GLU A 71 -11.20 -1.82 -1.73
CA GLU A 71 -11.30 -3.28 -1.61
C GLU A 71 -9.93 -3.96 -1.59
N SER A 72 -9.02 -3.54 -2.46
CA SER A 72 -7.71 -4.20 -2.54
C SER A 72 -6.74 -3.68 -1.50
N ASP A 73 -6.73 -2.38 -1.24
CA ASP A 73 -5.72 -1.74 -0.41
C ASP A 73 -6.16 -1.64 1.05
N VAL A 74 -7.31 -1.03 1.31
CA VAL A 74 -7.76 -0.78 2.68
C VAL A 74 -8.21 -2.08 3.35
N VAL A 75 -9.09 -2.83 2.69
CA VAL A 75 -9.60 -4.10 3.24
C VAL A 75 -8.45 -5.09 3.41
N GLY A 76 -7.58 -5.22 2.40
CA GLY A 76 -6.44 -6.14 2.46
C GLY A 76 -5.49 -5.82 3.60
N ALA A 77 -5.08 -4.55 3.72
CA ALA A 77 -4.18 -4.11 4.79
C ALA A 77 -4.81 -4.31 6.17
N SER A 78 -6.07 -3.93 6.33
CA SER A 78 -6.78 -4.09 7.59
C SER A 78 -6.86 -5.56 8.03
N ARG A 79 -7.17 -6.46 7.09
CA ARG A 79 -7.21 -7.91 7.38
C ARG A 79 -5.85 -8.49 7.73
N ALA A 80 -4.78 -7.89 7.23
CA ALA A 80 -3.41 -8.29 7.56
C ALA A 80 -2.96 -7.75 8.93
N GLY A 81 -3.79 -6.95 9.59
CA GLY A 81 -3.46 -6.34 10.88
C GLY A 81 -2.66 -5.05 10.75
N TRP A 82 -2.56 -4.50 9.55
CA TRP A 82 -1.90 -3.23 9.30
C TRP A 82 -2.89 -2.08 9.44
N ARG A 83 -2.37 -0.88 9.64
CA ARG A 83 -3.18 0.33 9.58
C ARG A 83 -3.27 0.80 8.14
N ALA A 84 -4.39 1.40 7.77
CA ALA A 84 -4.64 1.79 6.39
C ALA A 84 -5.01 3.26 6.26
N ILE A 85 -4.43 3.91 5.26
CA ILE A 85 -4.82 5.24 4.81
C ILE A 85 -5.44 5.08 3.43
N TRP A 86 -6.69 5.50 3.29
CA TRP A 86 -7.36 5.49 2.01
C TRP A 86 -7.19 6.85 1.33
N LEU A 87 -6.43 6.87 0.25
CA LEU A 87 -6.30 8.06 -0.58
C LEU A 87 -7.47 8.05 -1.59
N ASN A 88 -8.60 8.56 -1.16
CA ASN A 88 -9.85 8.54 -1.92
C ASN A 88 -9.96 9.77 -2.83
N HIS A 89 -9.01 9.91 -3.76
CA HIS A 89 -8.98 11.06 -4.68
C HIS A 89 -10.12 11.05 -5.69
N ARG A 90 -10.76 9.89 -5.91
CA ARG A 90 -11.91 9.75 -6.80
C ARG A 90 -13.24 9.99 -6.10
N LEU A 91 -13.22 10.29 -4.80
CA LEU A 91 -14.40 10.61 -3.99
C LEU A 91 -15.48 9.51 -4.06
N ARG A 92 -15.05 8.25 -4.00
CA ARG A 92 -15.98 7.11 -4.02
C ARG A 92 -16.61 6.91 -2.65
N ALA A 93 -17.87 6.45 -2.65
CA ALA A 93 -18.52 6.05 -1.41
C ALA A 93 -17.85 4.80 -0.84
N CYS A 94 -17.75 4.74 0.49
CA CYS A 94 -17.23 3.55 1.16
C CYS A 94 -18.23 2.40 1.04
N PRO A 95 -17.81 1.21 0.53
CA PRO A 95 -18.71 0.06 0.42
C PRO A 95 -19.20 -0.48 1.77
N ASP A 96 -18.38 -0.33 2.81
CA ASP A 96 -18.72 -0.81 4.15
C ASP A 96 -19.46 0.26 4.94
N LYS A 97 -20.38 -0.18 5.82
CA LYS A 97 -21.12 0.73 6.70
C LYS A 97 -20.17 1.55 7.58
N GLU A 98 -19.13 0.88 8.08
CA GLU A 98 -18.04 1.54 8.79
C GLU A 98 -16.74 1.29 8.02
N SER A 99 -16.01 2.36 7.70
CA SER A 99 -14.76 2.26 6.96
C SER A 99 -13.71 1.52 7.79
N LEU A 100 -12.98 0.62 7.15
CA LEU A 100 -11.82 -0.04 7.73
C LEU A 100 -10.56 0.82 7.67
N ALA A 101 -10.62 1.97 6.98
CA ALA A 101 -9.49 2.88 6.90
C ALA A 101 -9.32 3.61 8.24
N ASP A 102 -8.10 3.69 8.72
CA ASP A 102 -7.77 4.47 9.92
C ASP A 102 -7.80 5.96 9.61
N LYS A 103 -7.45 6.33 8.38
CA LYS A 103 -7.54 7.70 7.88
C LYS A 103 -8.00 7.69 6.43
N GLU A 104 -8.75 8.72 6.06
CA GLU A 104 -9.15 8.93 4.66
C GLU A 104 -8.71 10.32 4.22
N LEU A 105 -7.98 10.37 3.10
CA LEU A 105 -7.54 11.61 2.47
C LEU A 105 -8.21 11.70 1.11
N THR A 106 -8.55 12.90 0.66
CA THR A 106 -9.21 13.11 -0.63
C THR A 106 -8.28 13.76 -1.65
N ARG A 107 -7.14 14.29 -1.21
CA ARG A 107 -6.18 14.95 -2.08
C ARG A 107 -4.76 14.52 -1.75
N GLY A 108 -3.95 14.32 -2.80
CA GLY A 108 -2.55 13.92 -2.64
C GLY A 108 -1.71 14.89 -1.82
N GLU A 109 -2.04 16.19 -1.86
CA GLU A 109 -1.32 17.21 -1.10
C GLU A 109 -1.39 17.00 0.40
N GLU A 110 -2.43 16.31 0.89
CA GLU A 110 -2.61 16.03 2.32
C GLU A 110 -1.67 14.93 2.82
N LEU A 111 -1.07 14.18 1.89
CA LEU A 111 -0.34 12.96 2.25
C LEU A 111 0.91 13.25 3.08
N LEU A 112 1.70 14.26 2.72
CA LEU A 112 2.92 14.60 3.44
C LEU A 112 2.62 14.98 4.90
N SER A 113 1.63 15.84 5.11
CA SER A 113 1.22 16.22 6.47
C SER A 113 0.73 15.00 7.26
N CYS A 114 -0.02 14.13 6.61
CA CYS A 114 -0.49 12.90 7.24
C CYS A 114 0.66 12.01 7.67
N ILE A 115 1.63 11.77 6.78
CA ILE A 115 2.81 10.95 7.08
C ILE A 115 3.59 11.55 8.25
N ASP A 116 3.81 12.86 8.26
CA ASP A 116 4.51 13.52 9.35
C ASP A 116 3.79 13.33 10.69
N SER A 117 2.45 13.29 10.69
CA SER A 117 1.66 13.08 11.91
C SER A 117 1.77 11.65 12.47
N LEU A 118 2.26 10.69 11.68
CA LEU A 118 2.42 9.29 12.09
C LEU A 118 3.74 9.02 12.81
N ARG A 119 4.66 9.94 12.78
CA ARG A 119 5.99 9.78 13.39
C ARG A 119 5.97 9.85 14.88
#